data_7c0afe2cffe8471416c2dfe12666ebeb
#
_entry.id   7c0afe2cffe8471416c2dfe12666ebeb
#
_cell.length_a   1.000
_cell.length_b   1.000
_cell.length_c   1.000
_cell.angle_alpha   90.00
_cell.angle_beta   90.00
_cell.angle_gamma   90.00
#
_symmetry.space_group_name_H-M   'P 1'
#
loop_
_entity.id
_entity.type
_entity.pdbx_description
1 polymer ?
#
loop_
_entity_poly.entity_id
_entity_poly.type
_entity_poly.pdbx_seq_one_letter_code
_entity_poly.pdbx_strand_id
1 'polypeptide(L)'
;MINIDDRFYIDTDPMNYILKVRRTLQKGKNIGQEAIIELGYYNTLDNALEGYIELKEKEAVSEGMLTVQEAIEAIRQSHNTTVEVIRSHTGWFRHTDDKILA
;
A
#
# COMPACT_ATOMS: atom_id res chain seq x y z
N MET A 1 13.41 1.89 7.66
CA MET A 1 12.64 1.66 6.40
C MET A 1 11.99 0.29 6.43
N ILE A 2 10.71 0.24 6.12
CA ILE A 2 9.95 -1.01 6.07
C ILE A 2 9.47 -1.22 4.64
N ASN A 3 10.00 -2.21 3.94
CA ASN A 3 9.58 -2.53 2.58
C ASN A 3 8.26 -3.31 2.63
N ILE A 4 7.26 -2.84 1.89
CA ILE A 4 5.97 -3.54 1.76
C ILE A 4 5.98 -4.42 0.52
N ASP A 5 6.36 -3.85 -0.62
CA ASP A 5 6.53 -4.57 -1.88
C ASP A 5 7.68 -3.94 -2.68
N ASP A 6 7.81 -4.29 -3.96
CA ASP A 6 8.91 -3.81 -4.80
C ASP A 6 8.95 -2.30 -4.97
N ARG A 7 7.80 -1.63 -4.85
CA ARG A 7 7.68 -0.19 -5.07
C ARG A 7 7.39 0.59 -3.80
N PHE A 8 6.56 0.04 -2.91
CA PHE A 8 6.07 0.76 -1.73
C PHE A 8 6.88 0.42 -0.50
N TYR A 9 7.16 1.43 0.29
CA TYR A 9 7.83 1.26 1.57
C TYR A 9 7.41 2.35 2.56
N ILE A 10 7.69 2.11 3.83
CA ILE A 10 7.40 3.07 4.89
C ILE A 10 8.74 3.52 5.48
N ASP A 11 8.96 4.81 5.47
CA ASP A 11 10.10 5.44 6.12
C ASP A 11 9.62 6.12 7.41
N THR A 12 10.54 6.56 8.24
CA THR A 12 10.19 7.22 9.50
C THR A 12 10.97 8.52 9.65
N ASP A 13 10.32 9.50 10.27
CA ASP A 13 10.99 10.65 10.87
C ASP A 13 10.68 10.62 12.37
N PRO A 14 11.20 11.57 13.19
CA PRO A 14 10.95 11.52 14.63
C PRO A 14 9.48 11.58 15.03
N MET A 15 8.60 12.03 14.16
CA MET A 15 7.19 12.27 14.47
C MET A 15 6.23 11.37 13.71
N ASN A 16 6.66 10.80 12.57
CA ASN A 16 5.71 10.17 11.64
C ASN A 16 6.24 8.90 11.00
N TYR A 17 5.29 8.09 10.52
CA TYR A 17 5.53 7.05 9.53
C TYR A 17 5.13 7.61 8.17
N ILE A 18 6.01 7.49 7.18
CA ILE A 18 5.81 8.10 5.86
C ILE A 18 5.69 7.01 4.81
N LEU A 19 4.52 6.91 4.19
CA LEU A 19 4.30 5.98 3.09
C LEU A 19 4.89 6.57 1.82
N LYS A 20 5.80 5.84 1.18
CA LYS A 20 6.50 6.27 -0.02
C LYS A 20 6.40 5.22 -1.12
N VAL A 21 6.48 5.67 -2.36
CA VAL A 21 6.51 4.80 -3.53
C VAL A 21 7.68 5.16 -4.44
N ARG A 22 8.35 4.13 -4.98
CA ARG A 22 9.37 4.29 -6.00
C ARG A 22 8.70 4.19 -7.36
N ARG A 23 8.97 5.16 -8.23
CA ARG A 23 8.45 5.16 -9.60
C ARG A 23 9.58 5.38 -10.58
N THR A 24 9.52 4.69 -11.72
CA THR A 24 10.44 4.93 -12.83
C THR A 24 9.88 6.07 -13.68
N LEU A 25 10.71 7.07 -13.95
CA LEU A 25 10.31 8.20 -14.76
C LEU A 25 10.11 7.77 -16.21
N GLN A 26 8.94 8.13 -16.78
CA GLN A 26 8.55 7.75 -18.13
C GLN A 26 8.75 8.86 -19.15
N LYS A 27 8.98 10.11 -18.69
CA LYS A 27 9.05 11.31 -19.54
C LYS A 27 10.15 12.23 -19.07
N GLY A 28 10.65 13.09 -19.99
CA GLY A 28 11.61 14.12 -19.66
C GLY A 28 13.05 13.68 -19.78
N LYS A 29 13.95 14.51 -19.31
CA LYS A 29 15.39 14.28 -19.40
C LYS A 29 15.88 13.13 -18.56
N ASN A 30 15.09 12.72 -17.58
CA ASN A 30 15.47 11.70 -16.59
C ASN A 30 14.72 10.38 -16.79
N ILE A 31 14.28 10.08 -18.02
CA ILE A 31 13.65 8.80 -18.36
C ILE A 31 14.51 7.65 -17.86
N GLY A 32 13.88 6.69 -17.18
CA GLY A 32 14.55 5.52 -16.65
C GLY A 32 15.12 5.70 -15.25
N GLN A 33 15.20 6.93 -14.75
CA GLN A 33 15.62 7.18 -13.39
C GLN A 33 14.47 6.94 -12.40
N GLU A 34 14.83 6.55 -11.20
CA GLU A 34 13.88 6.31 -10.13
C GLU A 34 13.55 7.62 -9.41
N ALA A 35 12.25 7.84 -9.18
CA ALA A 35 11.77 8.95 -8.36
C ALA A 35 11.05 8.39 -7.13
N ILE A 36 11.16 9.09 -6.01
CA ILE A 36 10.48 8.72 -4.78
C ILE A 36 9.41 9.75 -4.49
N ILE A 37 8.17 9.26 -4.27
CA ILE A 37 7.02 10.11 -4.02
C ILE A 37 6.48 9.79 -2.63
N GLU A 38 6.30 10.83 -1.81
CA GLU A 38 5.65 10.71 -0.52
C GLU A 38 4.15 10.73 -0.70
N LEU A 39 3.48 9.69 -0.21
CA LEU A 39 2.03 9.52 -0.39
C LEU A 39 1.22 9.96 0.83
N GLY A 40 1.80 9.90 2.02
CA GLY A 40 1.12 10.32 3.22
C GLY A 40 1.97 10.18 4.47
N TYR A 41 1.58 10.92 5.50
CA TYR A 41 2.21 10.92 6.81
C TYR A 41 1.23 10.38 7.82
N TYR A 42 1.66 9.45 8.64
CA TYR A 42 0.78 8.73 9.57
C TYR A 42 1.41 8.69 10.97
N ASN A 43 0.56 8.74 11.98
CA ASN A 43 1.01 8.70 13.37
C ASN A 43 1.46 7.32 13.82
N THR A 44 0.89 6.27 13.21
CA THR A 44 1.18 4.88 13.58
C THR A 44 1.49 4.06 12.35
N LEU A 45 2.20 2.94 12.55
CA LEU A 45 2.48 1.99 11.48
C LEU A 45 1.18 1.38 10.94
N ASP A 46 0.22 1.06 11.82
CA ASP A 46 -1.06 0.52 11.42
C ASP A 46 -1.79 1.44 10.45
N ASN A 47 -1.81 2.75 10.73
CA ASN A 47 -2.44 3.72 9.86
C ASN A 47 -1.74 3.83 8.51
N ALA A 48 -0.42 3.75 8.49
CA ALA A 48 0.34 3.77 7.24
C ALA A 48 0.03 2.54 6.38
N LEU A 49 -0.09 1.37 6.98
CA LEU A 49 -0.45 0.14 6.27
C LEU A 49 -1.89 0.18 5.75
N GLU A 50 -2.81 0.76 6.49
CA GLU A 50 -4.18 0.98 6.01
C GLU A 50 -4.20 1.93 4.82
N GLY A 51 -3.38 2.97 4.84
CA GLY A 51 -3.23 3.88 3.70
C GLY A 51 -2.75 3.15 2.45
N TYR A 52 -1.81 2.24 2.60
CA TYR A 52 -1.35 1.40 1.50
C TYR A 52 -2.47 0.51 0.96
N ILE A 53 -3.26 -0.12 1.83
CA ILE A 53 -4.40 -0.95 1.43
C ILE A 53 -5.41 -0.15 0.62
N GLU A 54 -5.75 1.05 1.07
CA GLU A 54 -6.68 1.93 0.35
C GLU A 54 -6.17 2.29 -1.04
N LEU A 55 -4.88 2.58 -1.16
CA LEU A 55 -4.28 2.89 -2.46
C LEU A 55 -4.38 1.71 -3.42
N LYS A 56 -4.11 0.50 -2.94
CA LYS A 56 -4.20 -0.70 -3.75
C LYS A 56 -5.63 -0.98 -4.21
N GLU A 57 -6.60 -0.73 -3.37
CA GLU A 57 -8.01 -0.87 -3.73
C GLU A 57 -8.40 0.13 -4.82
N LYS A 58 -7.95 1.38 -4.70
CA LYS A 58 -8.21 2.40 -5.72
C LYS A 58 -7.54 2.07 -7.05
N GLU A 59 -6.32 1.56 -7.03
CA GLU A 59 -5.64 1.11 -8.25
C GLU A 59 -6.43 0.00 -8.95
N ALA A 60 -6.94 -0.96 -8.19
CA ALA A 60 -7.70 -2.07 -8.75
C ALA A 60 -8.98 -1.58 -9.47
N VAL A 61 -9.63 -0.55 -8.94
CA VAL A 61 -10.86 -0.02 -9.54
C VAL A 61 -10.56 0.90 -10.73
N SER A 62 -9.42 1.58 -10.72
CA SER A 62 -9.09 2.58 -11.74
C SER A 62 -8.63 2.00 -13.07
N GLU A 63 -8.43 0.69 -13.19
CA GLU A 63 -7.86 0.04 -14.38
C GLU A 63 -8.83 -0.12 -15.55
N GLY A 64 -9.98 0.51 -15.53
CA GLY A 64 -10.92 0.49 -16.65
C GLY A 64 -12.34 0.83 -16.24
N MET A 65 -13.26 0.69 -17.19
CA MET A 65 -14.69 0.88 -16.90
C MET A 65 -15.24 -0.41 -16.33
N LEU A 66 -15.69 -0.35 -15.06
CA LEU A 66 -16.22 -1.50 -14.35
C LEU A 66 -17.70 -1.27 -14.01
N THR A 67 -18.49 -2.36 -14.04
CA THR A 67 -19.80 -2.33 -13.39
C THR A 67 -19.60 -2.27 -11.88
N VAL A 68 -20.66 -1.92 -11.14
CA VAL A 68 -20.59 -1.89 -9.67
C VAL A 68 -20.17 -3.25 -9.11
N GLN A 69 -20.70 -4.32 -9.68
CA GLN A 69 -20.38 -5.67 -9.22
C GLN A 69 -18.92 -6.03 -9.51
N GLU A 70 -18.42 -5.70 -10.69
CA GLU A 70 -17.02 -5.92 -11.04
C GLU A 70 -16.09 -5.09 -10.15
N ALA A 71 -16.47 -3.84 -9.85
CA ALA A 71 -15.69 -2.98 -8.95
C ALA A 71 -15.60 -3.58 -7.54
N ILE A 72 -16.73 -4.08 -7.02
CA ILE A 72 -16.75 -4.73 -5.70
C ILE A 72 -15.84 -5.95 -5.69
N GLU A 73 -15.89 -6.76 -6.73
CA GLU A 73 -15.04 -7.95 -6.83
C GLU A 73 -13.56 -7.59 -6.94
N ALA A 74 -13.22 -6.57 -7.74
CA ALA A 74 -11.84 -6.10 -7.87
C ALA A 74 -11.29 -5.58 -6.54
N ILE A 75 -12.08 -4.81 -5.80
CA ILE A 75 -11.70 -4.31 -4.47
C ILE A 75 -11.47 -5.48 -3.51
N ARG A 76 -12.37 -6.46 -3.51
CA ARG A 76 -12.26 -7.62 -2.63
C ARG A 76 -10.99 -8.42 -2.91
N GLN A 77 -10.68 -8.68 -4.19
CA GLN A 77 -9.47 -9.40 -4.57
C GLN A 77 -8.21 -8.60 -4.20
N SER A 78 -8.21 -7.30 -4.49
CA SER A 78 -7.09 -6.43 -4.15
C SER A 78 -6.85 -6.40 -2.64
N HIS A 79 -7.92 -6.28 -1.86
CA HIS A 79 -7.82 -6.28 -0.40
C HIS A 79 -7.19 -7.58 0.11
N ASN A 80 -7.69 -8.73 -0.34
CA ASN A 80 -7.19 -10.03 0.09
C ASN A 80 -5.72 -10.24 -0.27
N THR A 81 -5.33 -9.87 -1.50
CA THR A 81 -3.94 -9.96 -1.94
C THR A 81 -3.04 -9.05 -1.12
N THR A 82 -3.47 -7.82 -0.87
CA THR A 82 -2.70 -6.84 -0.12
C THR A 82 -2.54 -7.25 1.34
N VAL A 83 -3.61 -7.77 1.96
CA VAL A 83 -3.56 -8.30 3.32
C VAL A 83 -2.54 -9.43 3.42
N GLU A 84 -2.53 -10.33 2.44
CA GLU A 84 -1.59 -11.45 2.42
C GLU A 84 -0.14 -10.99 2.30
N VAL A 85 0.12 -10.01 1.44
CA VAL A 85 1.47 -9.42 1.28
C VAL A 85 1.95 -8.80 2.59
N ILE A 86 1.11 -8.01 3.23
CA ILE A 86 1.46 -7.37 4.50
C ILE A 86 1.70 -8.41 5.59
N ARG A 87 0.83 -9.41 5.69
CA ARG A 87 0.95 -10.48 6.68
C ARG A 87 2.27 -11.24 6.53
N SER A 88 2.64 -11.58 5.30
CA SER A 88 3.86 -12.33 5.06
C SER A 88 5.12 -11.53 5.35
N HIS A 89 5.10 -10.21 5.14
CA HIS A 89 6.27 -9.36 5.32
C HIS A 89 6.41 -8.75 6.71
N THR A 90 5.30 -8.43 7.38
CA THR A 90 5.33 -7.66 8.63
C THR A 90 4.75 -8.39 9.82
N GLY A 91 3.91 -9.40 9.62
CA GLY A 91 3.17 -10.04 10.69
C GLY A 91 2.05 -9.20 11.29
N TRP A 92 1.77 -8.02 10.73
CA TRP A 92 0.81 -7.06 11.27
C TRP A 92 -0.58 -7.67 11.47
N PHE A 93 -1.09 -8.39 10.46
CA PHE A 93 -2.41 -9.01 10.53
C PHE A 93 -2.47 -10.20 11.48
N ARG A 94 -1.34 -10.87 11.71
CA ARG A 94 -1.28 -11.95 12.71
C ARG A 94 -1.59 -11.41 14.10
N HIS A 95 -1.02 -10.27 14.45
CA HIS A 95 -1.28 -9.64 15.73
C HIS A 95 -2.74 -9.20 15.87
N THR A 96 -3.33 -8.69 14.81
CA THR A 96 -4.74 -8.30 14.76
C THR A 96 -5.66 -9.52 14.90
N ASP A 97 -5.33 -10.62 14.24
CA ASP A 97 -6.08 -11.87 14.33
C ASP A 97 -6.09 -12.39 15.74
N ASP A 98 -4.97 -12.34 16.44
CA ASP A 98 -4.86 -12.77 17.84
C ASP A 98 -5.81 -11.96 18.72
N LYS A 99 -5.96 -10.67 18.50
CA LYS A 99 -6.91 -9.83 19.23
C LYS A 99 -8.35 -10.23 18.96
N ILE A 100 -8.68 -10.59 17.74
CA ILE A 100 -10.02 -10.99 17.34
C ILE A 100 -10.38 -12.31 17.98
N LEU A 101 -9.43 -13.23 18.04
CA LEU A 101 -9.64 -14.56 18.59
C LEU A 101 -9.64 -14.58 20.12
N ALA A 102 -9.02 -13.63 20.71
CA ALA A 102 -8.98 -13.50 22.17
C ALA A 102 -10.26 -12.87 22.72
#